data_1b44aded6ef87f262c8006fe63eedaeb
#
_entry.id   1b44aded6ef87f262c8006fe63eedaeb
#
_cell.length_a   1.000
_cell.length_b   1.000
_cell.length_c   1.000
_cell.angle_alpha   90.00
_cell.angle_beta   90.00
_cell.angle_gamma   90.00
#
_symmetry.space_group_name_H-M   'P 1'
#
loop_
_entity.id
_entity.type
_entity.pdbx_description
1 polymer ?
#
loop_
_entity_poly.entity_id
_entity_poly.type
_entity_poly.pdbx_seq_one_letter_code
_entity_poly.pdbx_strand_id
1 'polypeptide(L)'
;MKQLLTILGPTASGKTTLATRLAYELDGEVISADSRQFYRGMTIGTGKDLADYVVEEKPIPYHLIDICDPGTKYNLFEYQRDFLQAYEDIRRRGRQPVLCGGTGLYIEAVLRGYQLSPVPQNPTLRAELEGKTLDELTVILQDLKARNHSTMHNRTDVDSCQRAIRAIEIEEYNLHTPTENRQVPPIPSTIIGTWVDRETRRARITRRLHQRLEEGMVEEIKSLLKTVPAEDLIYYGLEYKFVTEYALGRTSYDEMFSRLEIAIHQFAKRQMTWFRGMERRGLTIHWIDTQRPMAEQVAEVLRLMA
;
A
#
# COMPACT_ATOMS: atom_id res chain seq x y z
N MET A 1 -19.74 -15.00 -12.03
CA MET A 1 -19.26 -14.35 -10.78
C MET A 1 -18.64 -13.01 -11.14
N LYS A 2 -18.90 -11.96 -10.35
CA LYS A 2 -18.39 -10.62 -10.62
C LYS A 2 -16.84 -10.60 -10.59
N GLN A 3 -16.22 -9.99 -11.60
CA GLN A 3 -14.77 -9.82 -11.70
C GLN A 3 -14.31 -8.72 -10.74
N LEU A 4 -13.07 -8.78 -10.28
CA LEU A 4 -12.49 -7.72 -9.47
C LEU A 4 -12.42 -6.40 -10.26
N LEU A 5 -12.83 -5.29 -9.63
CA LEU A 5 -12.55 -3.94 -10.10
C LEU A 5 -11.41 -3.36 -9.25
N THR A 6 -10.35 -2.89 -9.89
CA THR A 6 -9.20 -2.29 -9.18
C THR A 6 -9.12 -0.80 -9.48
N ILE A 7 -9.15 0.03 -8.44
CA ILE A 7 -8.97 1.48 -8.53
C ILE A 7 -7.62 1.82 -7.87
N LEU A 8 -6.67 2.24 -8.68
CA LEU A 8 -5.35 2.63 -8.20
C LEU A 8 -5.03 4.07 -8.57
N GLY A 9 -4.07 4.65 -7.87
CA GLY A 9 -3.60 5.99 -8.19
C GLY A 9 -2.69 6.55 -7.08
N PRO A 10 -1.96 7.63 -7.38
CA PRO A 10 -1.11 8.28 -6.39
C PRO A 10 -1.94 8.95 -5.28
N THR A 11 -1.28 9.35 -4.22
CA THR A 11 -1.94 10.16 -3.18
C THR A 11 -2.55 11.43 -3.78
N ALA A 12 -3.70 11.86 -3.25
CA ALA A 12 -4.48 13.01 -3.69
C ALA A 12 -5.01 12.95 -5.14
N SER A 13 -5.17 11.77 -5.73
CA SER A 13 -5.73 11.59 -7.08
C SER A 13 -7.24 11.34 -7.12
N GLY A 14 -7.95 11.28 -5.98
CA GLY A 14 -9.41 11.04 -5.94
C GLY A 14 -9.81 9.55 -6.07
N LYS A 15 -8.88 8.61 -5.89
CA LYS A 15 -9.16 7.17 -6.04
C LYS A 15 -10.23 6.65 -5.08
N THR A 16 -10.22 7.07 -3.80
CA THR A 16 -11.18 6.59 -2.80
C THR A 16 -12.59 7.02 -3.14
N THR A 17 -12.78 8.29 -3.45
CA THR A 17 -14.07 8.86 -3.82
C THR A 17 -14.66 8.18 -5.08
N LEU A 18 -13.81 7.87 -6.08
CA LEU A 18 -14.25 7.10 -7.26
C LEU A 18 -14.58 5.64 -6.90
N ALA A 19 -13.75 4.99 -6.08
CA ALA A 19 -13.96 3.60 -5.69
C ALA A 19 -15.24 3.40 -4.88
N THR A 20 -15.50 4.27 -3.91
CA THR A 20 -16.73 4.22 -3.10
C THR A 20 -17.98 4.53 -3.92
N ARG A 21 -17.89 5.50 -4.85
CA ARG A 21 -19.00 5.77 -5.79
C ARG A 21 -19.30 4.56 -6.68
N LEU A 22 -18.27 3.92 -7.25
CA LEU A 22 -18.45 2.70 -8.04
C LEU A 22 -18.98 1.52 -7.20
N ALA A 23 -18.51 1.37 -5.97
CA ALA A 23 -19.05 0.37 -5.06
C ALA A 23 -20.55 0.62 -4.78
N TYR A 24 -20.96 1.87 -4.61
CA TYR A 24 -22.38 2.24 -4.47
C TYR A 24 -23.20 1.82 -5.69
N GLU A 25 -22.78 2.18 -6.90
CA GLU A 25 -23.50 1.90 -8.16
C GLU A 25 -23.58 0.39 -8.47
N LEU A 26 -22.57 -0.39 -8.06
CA LEU A 26 -22.43 -1.81 -8.40
C LEU A 26 -22.89 -2.77 -7.28
N ASP A 27 -23.47 -2.26 -6.20
CA ASP A 27 -23.74 -3.01 -4.96
C ASP A 27 -22.50 -3.77 -4.51
N GLY A 28 -21.41 -3.02 -4.32
CA GLY A 28 -20.09 -3.55 -4.05
C GLY A 28 -19.55 -3.19 -2.67
N GLU A 29 -18.35 -3.69 -2.41
CA GLU A 29 -17.60 -3.45 -1.17
C GLU A 29 -16.14 -3.16 -1.51
N VAL A 30 -15.53 -2.26 -0.75
CA VAL A 30 -14.15 -1.83 -1.00
C VAL A 30 -13.17 -2.65 -0.16
N ILE A 31 -12.09 -3.13 -0.78
CA ILE A 31 -10.94 -3.72 -0.08
C ILE A 31 -9.79 -2.73 -0.20
N SER A 32 -9.25 -2.26 0.93
CA SER A 32 -8.14 -1.32 0.93
C SER A 32 -6.82 -1.99 0.51
N ALA A 33 -6.07 -1.34 -0.38
CA ALA A 33 -4.69 -1.67 -0.73
C ALA A 33 -3.75 -0.50 -0.36
N ASP A 34 -3.96 0.08 0.81
CA ASP A 34 -3.07 1.08 1.38
C ASP A 34 -2.42 0.53 2.65
N SER A 35 -1.10 0.29 2.58
CA SER A 35 -0.34 -0.34 3.66
C SER A 35 -0.31 0.45 4.98
N ARG A 36 -0.84 1.67 5.01
CA ARG A 36 -0.89 2.52 6.19
C ARG A 36 -2.24 2.48 6.89
N GLN A 37 -3.31 2.11 6.18
CA GLN A 37 -4.66 2.12 6.72
C GLN A 37 -5.01 0.91 7.59
N PHE A 38 -4.14 -0.06 7.70
CA PHE A 38 -4.38 -1.29 8.50
C PHE A 38 -4.43 -1.05 10.00
N TYR A 39 -3.79 0.00 10.50
CA TYR A 39 -3.52 0.21 11.93
C TYR A 39 -4.62 1.02 12.61
N ARG A 40 -5.22 0.47 13.68
CA ARG A 40 -6.25 1.14 14.50
C ARG A 40 -5.71 2.42 15.12
N GLY A 41 -6.56 3.45 15.20
CA GLY A 41 -6.20 4.73 15.82
C GLY A 41 -5.19 5.58 15.04
N MET A 42 -4.70 5.10 13.89
CA MET A 42 -3.85 5.84 12.97
C MET A 42 -4.72 6.37 11.83
N THR A 43 -5.51 7.42 12.06
CA THR A 43 -6.58 7.85 11.16
C THR A 43 -6.18 9.05 10.31
N ILE A 44 -5.80 10.17 10.95
CA ILE A 44 -5.51 11.42 10.27
C ILE A 44 -4.21 11.29 9.46
N GLY A 45 -3.15 10.83 10.09
CA GLY A 45 -1.84 10.67 9.45
C GLY A 45 -1.82 9.65 8.31
N THR A 46 -2.66 8.61 8.33
CA THR A 46 -2.75 7.63 7.23
C THR A 46 -3.74 8.01 6.15
N GLY A 47 -4.60 9.00 6.43
CA GLY A 47 -5.63 9.44 5.50
C GLY A 47 -6.67 8.39 5.19
N LYS A 48 -7.25 7.80 6.19
CA LYS A 48 -8.34 6.85 6.02
C LYS A 48 -9.57 7.50 5.41
N ASP A 49 -9.76 8.82 5.66
CA ASP A 49 -10.83 9.64 5.09
C ASP A 49 -12.19 8.87 5.10
N LEU A 50 -12.56 8.32 6.28
CA LEU A 50 -13.72 7.41 6.42
C LEU A 50 -15.05 8.03 5.98
N ALA A 51 -15.12 9.37 5.93
CA ALA A 51 -16.27 10.07 5.36
C ALA A 51 -16.48 9.74 3.87
N ASP A 52 -15.41 9.41 3.12
CA ASP A 52 -15.53 8.98 1.72
C ASP A 52 -16.27 7.65 1.56
N TYR A 53 -16.42 6.85 2.64
CA TYR A 53 -17.15 5.59 2.63
C TYR A 53 -18.66 5.74 2.94
N VAL A 54 -19.16 6.96 2.86
CA VAL A 54 -20.60 7.26 2.90
C VAL A 54 -21.00 7.95 1.62
N VAL A 55 -21.81 7.30 0.79
CA VAL A 55 -22.27 7.82 -0.50
C VAL A 55 -23.78 7.94 -0.45
N GLU A 56 -24.33 9.15 -0.68
CA GLU A 56 -25.78 9.41 -0.61
C GLU A 56 -26.42 8.84 0.68
N GLU A 57 -25.80 9.13 1.84
CA GLU A 57 -26.20 8.68 3.18
C GLU A 57 -26.10 7.16 3.41
N LYS A 58 -25.65 6.39 2.43
CA LYS A 58 -25.46 4.95 2.57
C LYS A 58 -23.98 4.62 2.88
N PRO A 59 -23.70 3.85 3.93
CA PRO A 59 -22.37 3.39 4.22
C PRO A 59 -21.93 2.34 3.18
N ILE A 60 -20.75 2.51 2.63
CA ILE A 60 -20.11 1.55 1.76
C ILE A 60 -19.25 0.61 2.62
N PRO A 61 -19.51 -0.69 2.62
CA PRO A 61 -18.71 -1.63 3.38
C PRO A 61 -17.26 -1.64 2.87
N TYR A 62 -16.32 -1.70 3.82
CA TYR A 62 -14.91 -1.74 3.51
C TYR A 62 -14.18 -2.81 4.33
N HIS A 63 -13.07 -3.28 3.78
CA HIS A 63 -12.23 -4.33 4.36
C HIS A 63 -10.77 -3.88 4.39
N LEU A 64 -9.99 -4.46 5.28
CA LEU A 64 -8.57 -4.21 5.47
C LEU A 64 -8.25 -2.75 5.84
N ILE A 65 -9.13 -2.15 6.62
CA ILE A 65 -8.90 -0.88 7.34
C ILE A 65 -9.10 -1.20 8.83
N ASP A 66 -8.22 -0.68 9.70
CA ASP A 66 -8.28 -0.88 11.15
C ASP A 66 -8.28 -2.36 11.60
N ILE A 67 -7.45 -3.18 10.98
CA ILE A 67 -7.40 -4.63 11.21
C ILE A 67 -6.33 -5.07 12.22
N CYS A 68 -5.33 -4.25 12.49
CA CYS A 68 -4.27 -4.54 13.45
C CYS A 68 -3.95 -3.33 14.33
N ASP A 69 -3.31 -3.59 15.47
CA ASP A 69 -2.94 -2.53 16.40
C ASP A 69 -1.57 -1.92 16.03
N PRO A 70 -1.34 -0.63 16.31
CA PRO A 70 -0.03 -0.01 16.19
C PRO A 70 1.00 -0.78 17.04
N GLY A 71 2.24 -0.89 16.55
CA GLY A 71 3.28 -1.76 17.13
C GLY A 71 3.41 -3.10 16.40
N THR A 72 2.37 -3.57 15.67
CA THR A 72 2.47 -4.77 14.84
C THR A 72 3.12 -4.47 13.48
N LYS A 73 3.77 -5.48 12.90
CA LYS A 73 4.41 -5.38 11.58
C LYS A 73 3.63 -6.23 10.58
N TYR A 74 2.51 -5.67 10.10
CA TYR A 74 1.69 -6.31 9.08
C TYR A 74 2.41 -6.32 7.72
N ASN A 75 2.54 -7.48 7.12
CA ASN A 75 3.38 -7.69 5.94
C ASN A 75 2.57 -8.09 4.69
N LEU A 76 3.26 -8.19 3.55
CA LEU A 76 2.65 -8.49 2.26
C LEU A 76 1.98 -9.88 2.20
N PHE A 77 2.54 -10.90 2.90
CA PHE A 77 1.95 -12.23 2.96
C PHE A 77 0.61 -12.21 3.72
N GLU A 78 0.58 -11.55 4.89
CA GLU A 78 -0.64 -11.39 5.68
C GLU A 78 -1.70 -10.63 4.88
N TYR A 79 -1.30 -9.55 4.20
CA TYR A 79 -2.19 -8.80 3.32
C TYR A 79 -2.80 -9.66 2.22
N GLN A 80 -1.99 -10.44 1.50
CA GLN A 80 -2.48 -11.29 0.42
C GLN A 80 -3.45 -12.35 0.94
N ARG A 81 -3.16 -12.97 2.10
CA ARG A 81 -4.06 -13.91 2.77
C ARG A 81 -5.41 -13.28 3.09
N ASP A 82 -5.38 -12.13 3.76
CA ASP A 82 -6.60 -11.46 4.24
C ASP A 82 -7.39 -10.82 3.09
N PHE A 83 -6.67 -10.35 2.05
CA PHE A 83 -7.30 -9.92 0.81
C PHE A 83 -8.08 -11.07 0.13
N LEU A 84 -7.47 -12.24 -0.02
CA LEU A 84 -8.12 -13.39 -0.63
C LEU A 84 -9.37 -13.81 0.14
N GLN A 85 -9.30 -13.78 1.47
CA GLN A 85 -10.45 -14.09 2.33
C GLN A 85 -11.59 -13.07 2.12
N ALA A 86 -11.30 -11.78 2.16
CA ALA A 86 -12.29 -10.72 1.94
C ALA A 86 -12.88 -10.79 0.51
N TYR A 87 -12.03 -10.97 -0.49
CA TYR A 87 -12.42 -11.09 -1.89
C TYR A 87 -13.40 -12.25 -2.12
N GLU A 88 -13.10 -13.44 -1.61
CA GLU A 88 -13.97 -14.61 -1.75
C GLU A 88 -15.29 -14.46 -0.96
N ASP A 89 -15.24 -13.82 0.22
CA ASP A 89 -16.45 -13.56 1.00
C ASP A 89 -17.41 -12.59 0.30
N ILE A 90 -16.88 -11.49 -0.26
CA ILE A 90 -17.67 -10.51 -1.04
C ILE A 90 -18.32 -11.20 -2.24
N ARG A 91 -17.55 -12.00 -2.98
CA ARG A 91 -18.05 -12.74 -4.15
C ARG A 91 -19.12 -13.77 -3.80
N ARG A 92 -18.96 -14.48 -2.70
CA ARG A 92 -19.94 -15.46 -2.20
C ARG A 92 -21.28 -14.81 -1.85
N ARG A 93 -21.24 -13.55 -1.38
CA ARG A 93 -22.44 -12.73 -1.14
C ARG A 93 -23.02 -12.11 -2.42
N GLY A 94 -22.44 -12.37 -3.58
CA GLY A 94 -22.89 -11.85 -4.88
C GLY A 94 -22.58 -10.37 -5.11
N ARG A 95 -21.76 -9.74 -4.23
CA ARG A 95 -21.41 -8.33 -4.30
C ARG A 95 -20.22 -8.07 -5.23
N GLN A 96 -20.03 -6.82 -5.64
CA GLN A 96 -18.90 -6.41 -6.47
C GLN A 96 -17.68 -6.15 -5.59
N PRO A 97 -16.58 -6.93 -5.73
CA PRO A 97 -15.33 -6.58 -5.05
C PRO A 97 -14.63 -5.42 -5.75
N VAL A 98 -14.27 -4.39 -5.00
CA VAL A 98 -13.53 -3.21 -5.46
C VAL A 98 -12.25 -3.07 -4.67
N LEU A 99 -11.10 -3.33 -5.29
CA LEU A 99 -9.79 -3.10 -4.70
C LEU A 99 -9.41 -1.63 -4.87
N CYS A 100 -9.12 -0.91 -3.78
CA CYS A 100 -8.76 0.50 -3.84
C CYS A 100 -7.47 0.79 -3.09
N GLY A 101 -6.48 1.40 -3.73
CA GLY A 101 -5.31 1.82 -2.99
C GLY A 101 -4.18 2.47 -3.79
N GLY A 102 -3.13 2.84 -3.04
CA GLY A 102 -1.93 3.48 -3.58
C GLY A 102 -0.64 2.66 -3.40
N THR A 103 -0.70 1.51 -2.72
CA THR A 103 0.47 0.65 -2.49
C THR A 103 0.62 -0.35 -3.63
N GLY A 104 1.34 0.07 -4.68
CA GLY A 104 1.45 -0.69 -5.93
C GLY A 104 1.92 -2.13 -5.76
N LEU A 105 2.86 -2.39 -4.84
CA LEU A 105 3.31 -3.76 -4.54
C LEU A 105 2.17 -4.65 -4.02
N TYR A 106 1.29 -4.14 -3.19
CA TYR A 106 0.17 -4.89 -2.62
C TYR A 106 -0.87 -5.22 -3.70
N ILE A 107 -1.20 -4.23 -4.53
CA ILE A 107 -2.08 -4.40 -5.68
C ILE A 107 -1.51 -5.44 -6.65
N GLU A 108 -0.24 -5.30 -7.02
CA GLU A 108 0.40 -6.19 -7.99
C GLU A 108 0.51 -7.63 -7.46
N ALA A 109 0.80 -7.80 -6.17
CA ALA A 109 0.92 -9.12 -5.54
C ALA A 109 -0.38 -9.93 -5.60
N VAL A 110 -1.53 -9.29 -5.41
CA VAL A 110 -2.82 -9.98 -5.50
C VAL A 110 -3.28 -10.18 -6.94
N LEU A 111 -3.07 -9.21 -7.83
CA LEU A 111 -3.45 -9.33 -9.22
C LEU A 111 -2.65 -10.40 -9.97
N ARG A 112 -1.36 -10.53 -9.66
CA ARG A 112 -0.47 -11.53 -10.30
C ARG A 112 -0.37 -12.84 -9.55
N GLY A 113 -0.98 -12.94 -8.37
CA GLY A 113 -0.89 -14.15 -7.56
C GLY A 113 0.56 -14.44 -7.12
N TYR A 114 1.23 -13.45 -6.50
CA TYR A 114 2.60 -13.69 -6.01
C TYR A 114 2.64 -14.88 -5.07
N GLN A 115 3.60 -15.78 -5.31
CA GLN A 115 3.82 -16.94 -4.45
C GLN A 115 4.64 -16.46 -3.23
N LEU A 116 3.95 -16.14 -2.14
CA LEU A 116 4.54 -15.60 -0.93
C LEU A 116 4.60 -16.67 0.15
N SER A 117 5.71 -16.73 0.89
CA SER A 117 5.89 -17.63 2.03
C SER A 117 5.85 -16.85 3.33
N PRO A 118 5.30 -17.42 4.43
CA PRO A 118 5.26 -16.80 5.74
C PRO A 118 6.63 -16.91 6.44
N VAL A 119 7.64 -16.25 5.87
CA VAL A 119 9.01 -16.32 6.40
C VAL A 119 9.16 -15.39 7.61
N PRO A 120 9.43 -15.91 8.81
CA PRO A 120 9.69 -15.09 9.99
C PRO A 120 11.00 -14.32 9.85
N GLN A 121 11.16 -13.26 10.64
CA GLN A 121 12.45 -12.61 10.77
C GLN A 121 13.41 -13.55 11.52
N ASN A 122 14.67 -13.60 11.08
CA ASN A 122 15.73 -14.37 11.74
C ASN A 122 16.76 -13.42 12.38
N PRO A 123 16.63 -13.07 13.69
CA PRO A 123 17.52 -12.13 14.34
C PRO A 123 19.00 -12.59 14.32
N THR A 124 19.25 -13.90 14.41
CA THR A 124 20.61 -14.44 14.38
C THR A 124 21.25 -14.21 13.02
N LEU A 125 20.57 -14.61 11.95
CA LEU A 125 21.05 -14.38 10.57
C LEU A 125 21.23 -12.88 10.28
N ARG A 126 20.34 -12.02 10.79
CA ARG A 126 20.48 -10.56 10.64
C ARG A 126 21.73 -10.04 11.31
N ALA A 127 22.04 -10.49 12.51
CA ALA A 127 23.26 -10.10 13.22
C ALA A 127 24.53 -10.57 12.49
N GLU A 128 24.51 -11.76 11.87
CA GLU A 128 25.63 -12.28 11.06
C GLU A 128 25.85 -11.47 9.76
N LEU A 129 24.77 -10.89 9.23
CA LEU A 129 24.78 -10.10 7.99
C LEU A 129 24.99 -8.59 8.26
N GLU A 130 24.89 -8.17 9.53
CA GLU A 130 25.09 -6.79 9.92
C GLU A 130 26.53 -6.32 9.59
N GLY A 131 26.65 -5.12 9.05
CA GLY A 131 27.95 -4.55 8.65
C GLY A 131 28.49 -5.00 7.29
N LYS A 132 27.87 -6.00 6.63
CA LYS A 132 28.24 -6.38 5.28
C LYS A 132 27.81 -5.32 4.26
N THR A 133 28.65 -5.14 3.25
CA THR A 133 28.35 -4.26 2.11
C THR A 133 27.25 -4.84 1.23
N LEU A 134 26.61 -3.99 0.42
CA LEU A 134 25.57 -4.44 -0.51
C LEU A 134 26.09 -5.46 -1.53
N ASP A 135 27.35 -5.33 -1.96
CA ASP A 135 27.98 -6.26 -2.90
C ASP A 135 28.17 -7.64 -2.26
N GLU A 136 28.65 -7.70 -1.02
CA GLU A 136 28.80 -8.97 -0.28
C GLU A 136 27.45 -9.66 -0.07
N LEU A 137 26.42 -8.90 0.33
CA LEU A 137 25.05 -9.41 0.48
C LEU A 137 24.48 -9.92 -0.85
N THR A 138 24.81 -9.24 -1.97
CA THR A 138 24.37 -9.65 -3.31
C THR A 138 24.98 -11.00 -3.70
N VAL A 139 26.26 -11.20 -3.41
CA VAL A 139 26.94 -12.49 -3.66
C VAL A 139 26.30 -13.62 -2.85
N ILE A 140 26.06 -13.41 -1.55
CA ILE A 140 25.38 -14.40 -0.68
C ILE A 140 23.99 -14.73 -1.24
N LEU A 141 23.21 -13.72 -1.62
CA LEU A 141 21.88 -13.92 -2.18
C LEU A 141 21.91 -14.72 -3.49
N GLN A 142 22.90 -14.46 -4.37
CA GLN A 142 23.05 -15.18 -5.62
C GLN A 142 23.36 -16.67 -5.39
N ASP A 143 24.25 -16.99 -4.45
CA ASP A 143 24.56 -18.38 -4.07
C ASP A 143 23.33 -19.11 -3.54
N LEU A 144 22.58 -18.50 -2.61
CA LEU A 144 21.35 -19.07 -2.06
C LEU A 144 20.29 -19.30 -3.15
N LYS A 145 20.11 -18.35 -4.06
CA LYS A 145 19.19 -18.51 -5.19
C LYS A 145 19.59 -19.64 -6.12
N ALA A 146 20.88 -19.79 -6.40
CA ALA A 146 21.39 -20.89 -7.21
C ALA A 146 21.10 -22.25 -6.54
N ARG A 147 21.28 -22.35 -5.22
CA ARG A 147 20.98 -23.57 -4.43
C ARG A 147 19.48 -23.88 -4.38
N ASN A 148 18.62 -22.86 -4.34
CA ASN A 148 17.15 -22.98 -4.37
C ASN A 148 16.58 -23.20 -5.79
N HIS A 149 17.43 -23.23 -6.83
CA HIS A 149 16.98 -23.22 -8.22
C HIS A 149 16.04 -22.03 -8.54
N SER A 150 16.19 -20.94 -7.81
CA SER A 150 15.43 -19.70 -8.01
C SER A 150 16.27 -18.66 -8.79
N THR A 151 15.60 -17.74 -9.45
CA THR A 151 16.27 -16.70 -10.23
C THR A 151 16.10 -15.32 -9.60
N MET A 152 17.05 -14.42 -9.86
CA MET A 152 16.92 -13.00 -9.50
C MET A 152 15.86 -12.34 -10.41
N HIS A 153 14.59 -12.37 -10.04
CA HIS A 153 13.51 -11.81 -10.84
C HIS A 153 13.50 -10.26 -10.84
N ASN A 154 14.08 -9.63 -9.81
CA ASN A 154 14.10 -8.18 -9.64
C ASN A 154 15.44 -7.67 -9.15
N ARG A 155 15.91 -6.54 -9.71
CA ARG A 155 17.04 -5.79 -9.14
C ARG A 155 16.69 -5.13 -7.79
N THR A 156 15.41 -5.06 -7.44
CA THR A 156 14.92 -4.43 -6.21
C THR A 156 15.35 -5.14 -4.93
N ASP A 157 15.66 -6.43 -4.99
CA ASP A 157 16.16 -7.19 -3.83
C ASP A 157 17.54 -6.72 -3.37
N VAL A 158 18.29 -6.09 -4.26
CA VAL A 158 19.64 -5.58 -4.02
C VAL A 158 19.76 -4.06 -4.13
N ASP A 159 18.66 -3.33 -3.93
CA ASP A 159 18.66 -1.86 -3.92
C ASP A 159 19.13 -1.26 -2.58
N SER A 160 19.15 -2.07 -1.52
CA SER A 160 19.66 -1.68 -0.20
C SER A 160 20.03 -2.90 0.63
N CYS A 161 20.92 -2.72 1.60
CA CYS A 161 21.33 -3.79 2.51
C CYS A 161 20.14 -4.43 3.24
N GLN A 162 19.16 -3.63 3.68
CA GLN A 162 17.96 -4.15 4.36
C GLN A 162 17.13 -5.07 3.46
N ARG A 163 16.99 -4.74 2.16
CA ARG A 163 16.28 -5.59 1.20
C ARG A 163 17.06 -6.85 0.87
N ALA A 164 18.37 -6.72 0.68
CA ALA A 164 19.26 -7.86 0.44
C ALA A 164 19.22 -8.85 1.62
N ILE A 165 19.33 -8.37 2.85
CA ILE A 165 19.19 -9.20 4.07
C ILE A 165 17.82 -9.89 4.10
N ARG A 166 16.74 -9.19 3.80
CA ARG A 166 15.40 -9.81 3.76
C ARG A 166 15.28 -10.86 2.67
N ALA A 167 15.84 -10.64 1.51
CA ALA A 167 15.86 -11.63 0.43
C ALA A 167 16.69 -12.87 0.82
N ILE A 168 17.82 -12.68 1.49
CA ILE A 168 18.64 -13.77 2.06
C ILE A 168 17.84 -14.57 3.10
N GLU A 169 17.14 -13.91 4.03
CA GLU A 169 16.26 -14.61 5.00
C GLU A 169 15.23 -15.50 4.31
N ILE A 170 14.62 -15.02 3.24
CA ILE A 170 13.60 -15.76 2.49
C ILE A 170 14.21 -16.98 1.81
N GLU A 171 15.34 -16.81 1.13
CA GLU A 171 16.00 -17.93 0.44
C GLU A 171 16.55 -18.96 1.42
N GLU A 172 17.14 -18.54 2.54
CA GLU A 172 17.63 -19.42 3.61
C GLU A 172 16.48 -20.24 4.24
N TYR A 173 15.37 -19.59 4.52
CA TYR A 173 14.17 -20.27 5.03
C TYR A 173 13.65 -21.32 4.03
N ASN A 174 13.58 -20.97 2.74
CA ASN A 174 13.07 -21.85 1.70
C ASN A 174 13.98 -23.07 1.47
N LEU A 175 15.30 -22.98 1.76
CA LEU A 175 16.21 -24.14 1.69
C LEU A 175 15.89 -25.21 2.74
N HIS A 176 15.40 -24.80 3.92
CA HIS A 176 15.22 -25.67 5.06
C HIS A 176 13.75 -26.01 5.36
N THR A 177 12.84 -25.30 4.73
CA THR A 177 11.40 -25.49 4.94
C THR A 177 10.74 -25.86 3.61
N PRO A 178 10.14 -27.06 3.49
CA PRO A 178 9.34 -27.39 2.31
C PRO A 178 8.24 -26.34 2.16
N THR A 179 8.32 -25.55 1.11
CA THR A 179 7.23 -24.61 0.78
C THR A 179 6.00 -25.44 0.45
N GLU A 180 4.98 -25.34 1.28
CA GLU A 180 3.65 -25.79 0.86
C GLU A 180 3.36 -25.10 -0.46
N ASN A 181 3.07 -25.89 -1.49
CA ASN A 181 2.84 -25.42 -2.85
C ASN A 181 1.46 -24.73 -2.93
N ARG A 182 1.30 -23.65 -2.13
CA ARG A 182 0.11 -22.82 -2.15
C ARG A 182 0.15 -21.96 -3.42
N GLN A 183 -0.38 -22.50 -4.50
CA GLN A 183 -0.52 -21.74 -5.72
C GLN A 183 -1.62 -20.70 -5.54
N VAL A 184 -1.24 -19.42 -5.56
CA VAL A 184 -2.17 -18.30 -5.63
C VAL A 184 -2.33 -17.95 -7.10
N PRO A 185 -3.50 -18.20 -7.70
CA PRO A 185 -3.70 -17.87 -9.11
C PRO A 185 -3.79 -16.35 -9.31
N PRO A 186 -3.39 -15.83 -10.47
CA PRO A 186 -3.66 -14.44 -10.84
C PRO A 186 -5.17 -14.14 -10.81
N ILE A 187 -5.53 -12.95 -10.36
CA ILE A 187 -6.93 -12.52 -10.28
C ILE A 187 -7.21 -11.57 -11.44
N PRO A 188 -8.05 -11.95 -12.42
CA PRO A 188 -8.49 -11.06 -13.48
C PRO A 188 -9.20 -9.83 -12.92
N SER A 189 -8.83 -8.66 -13.39
CA SER A 189 -9.38 -7.40 -12.91
C SER A 189 -9.46 -6.36 -14.04
N THR A 190 -10.53 -5.57 -14.04
CA THR A 190 -10.54 -4.30 -14.76
C THR A 190 -9.79 -3.29 -13.90
N ILE A 191 -8.68 -2.76 -14.41
CA ILE A 191 -7.79 -1.88 -13.64
C ILE A 191 -7.94 -0.44 -14.10
N ILE A 192 -8.42 0.41 -13.22
CA ILE A 192 -8.62 1.84 -13.42
C ILE A 192 -7.55 2.61 -12.66
N GLY A 193 -6.80 3.43 -13.38
CA GLY A 193 -5.85 4.37 -12.81
C GLY A 193 -6.48 5.77 -12.68
N THR A 194 -6.47 6.35 -11.48
CA THR A 194 -6.90 7.75 -11.33
C THR A 194 -5.75 8.69 -11.66
N TRP A 195 -6.03 9.62 -12.54
CA TRP A 195 -5.07 10.61 -13.01
C TRP A 195 -5.57 12.03 -12.76
N VAL A 196 -4.64 12.90 -12.50
CA VAL A 196 -4.81 14.35 -12.42
C VAL A 196 -3.48 15.00 -12.81
N ASP A 197 -3.49 16.16 -13.42
CA ASP A 197 -2.28 16.86 -13.79
C ASP A 197 -1.37 17.14 -12.58
N ARG A 198 -0.09 17.40 -12.87
CA ARG A 198 0.94 17.55 -11.84
C ARG A 198 0.68 18.73 -10.91
N GLU A 199 0.23 19.83 -11.45
CA GLU A 199 0.03 21.08 -10.71
C GLU A 199 -1.15 20.92 -9.73
N THR A 200 -2.29 20.48 -10.23
CA THR A 200 -3.48 20.19 -9.42
C THR A 200 -3.18 19.17 -8.32
N ARG A 201 -2.43 18.12 -8.63
CA ARG A 201 -2.05 17.13 -7.62
C ARG A 201 -1.18 17.74 -6.53
N ARG A 202 -0.21 18.57 -6.89
CA ARG A 202 0.64 19.26 -5.91
C ARG A 202 -0.20 20.14 -5.00
N ALA A 203 -1.07 20.97 -5.56
CA ALA A 203 -1.97 21.84 -4.80
C ALA A 203 -2.90 21.04 -3.86
N ARG A 204 -3.44 19.90 -4.32
CA ARG A 204 -4.26 19.00 -3.50
C ARG A 204 -3.45 18.38 -2.34
N ILE A 205 -2.20 18.00 -2.57
CA ILE A 205 -1.31 17.46 -1.52
C ILE A 205 -1.06 18.49 -0.44
N THR A 206 -0.63 19.71 -0.81
CA THR A 206 -0.35 20.79 0.13
C THR A 206 -1.58 21.15 0.95
N ARG A 207 -2.73 21.36 0.28
CA ARG A 207 -3.99 21.68 0.97
C ARG A 207 -4.40 20.59 1.96
N ARG A 208 -4.31 19.30 1.56
CA ARG A 208 -4.66 18.18 2.44
C ARG A 208 -3.70 18.06 3.62
N LEU A 209 -2.42 18.36 3.45
CA LEU A 209 -1.46 18.36 4.54
C LEU A 209 -1.81 19.45 5.58
N HIS A 210 -2.13 20.69 5.15
CA HIS A 210 -2.61 21.74 6.05
C HIS A 210 -3.86 21.29 6.82
N GLN A 211 -4.87 20.83 6.09
CA GLN A 211 -6.12 20.38 6.69
C GLN A 211 -5.91 19.31 7.77
N ARG A 212 -5.07 18.29 7.51
CA ARG A 212 -4.80 17.24 8.49
C ARG A 212 -4.04 17.72 9.73
N LEU A 213 -3.15 18.68 9.56
CA LEU A 213 -2.48 19.32 10.70
C LEU A 213 -3.48 20.11 11.55
N GLU A 214 -4.43 20.81 10.93
CA GLU A 214 -5.52 21.53 11.60
C GLU A 214 -6.53 20.55 12.27
N GLU A 215 -6.80 19.40 11.67
CA GLU A 215 -7.65 18.33 12.22
C GLU A 215 -7.03 17.59 13.41
N GLY A 216 -5.77 17.89 13.78
CA GLY A 216 -5.14 17.35 14.97
C GLY A 216 -4.20 16.16 14.72
N MET A 217 -3.55 16.08 13.54
CA MET A 217 -2.56 15.02 13.25
C MET A 217 -1.41 14.99 14.27
N VAL A 218 -0.99 16.15 14.79
CA VAL A 218 0.05 16.23 15.81
C VAL A 218 -0.43 15.60 17.12
N GLU A 219 -1.65 15.89 17.52
CA GLU A 219 -2.29 15.38 18.73
C GLU A 219 -2.53 13.86 18.65
N GLU A 220 -2.94 13.34 17.47
CA GLU A 220 -3.04 11.91 17.22
C GLU A 220 -1.69 11.22 17.49
N ILE A 221 -0.61 11.74 16.94
CA ILE A 221 0.74 11.17 17.10
C ILE A 221 1.25 11.28 18.55
N LYS A 222 1.03 12.42 19.21
CA LYS A 222 1.36 12.57 20.63
C LYS A 222 0.59 11.58 21.53
N SER A 223 -0.65 11.27 21.15
CA SER A 223 -1.44 10.26 21.86
C SER A 223 -0.87 8.86 21.66
N LEU A 224 -0.50 8.50 20.43
CA LEU A 224 0.11 7.22 20.10
C LEU A 224 1.47 7.03 20.76
N LEU A 225 2.28 8.08 20.90
CA LEU A 225 3.58 8.04 21.60
C LEU A 225 3.48 7.62 23.07
N LYS A 226 2.29 7.65 23.69
CA LYS A 226 2.09 7.17 25.07
C LYS A 226 2.12 5.63 25.17
N THR A 227 1.85 4.92 24.07
CA THR A 227 1.70 3.47 24.03
C THR A 227 2.53 2.76 22.98
N VAL A 228 3.01 3.51 21.97
CA VAL A 228 3.78 2.98 20.85
C VAL A 228 5.18 3.60 20.85
N PRO A 229 6.26 2.81 20.76
CA PRO A 229 7.62 3.32 20.66
C PRO A 229 7.79 4.27 19.45
N ALA A 230 8.60 5.31 19.62
CA ALA A 230 8.81 6.31 18.58
C ALA A 230 9.39 5.70 17.28
N GLU A 231 10.26 4.71 17.40
CA GLU A 231 10.86 4.01 16.28
C GLU A 231 9.80 3.27 15.44
N ASP A 232 8.80 2.67 16.09
CA ASP A 232 7.70 2.01 15.39
C ASP A 232 6.80 3.04 14.68
N LEU A 233 6.51 4.19 15.31
CA LEU A 233 5.78 5.26 14.65
C LEU A 233 6.53 5.81 13.42
N ILE A 234 7.84 6.02 13.53
CA ILE A 234 8.69 6.46 12.42
C ILE A 234 8.66 5.45 11.25
N TYR A 235 8.51 4.17 11.55
CA TYR A 235 8.39 3.10 10.54
C TYR A 235 7.09 3.19 9.72
N TYR A 236 5.98 3.67 10.29
CA TYR A 236 4.66 3.59 9.65
C TYR A 236 4.41 4.58 8.51
N GLY A 237 5.29 5.50 8.22
CA GLY A 237 5.17 6.33 7.03
C GLY A 237 5.64 7.75 7.20
N LEU A 238 5.42 8.54 6.15
CA LEU A 238 5.98 9.87 6.06
C LEU A 238 5.42 10.79 7.14
N GLU A 239 4.09 10.83 7.27
CA GLU A 239 3.38 11.66 8.24
C GLU A 239 3.83 11.31 9.65
N TYR A 240 3.78 10.03 10.01
CA TYR A 240 4.21 9.56 11.34
C TYR A 240 5.69 9.82 11.59
N LYS A 241 6.55 9.65 10.60
CA LYS A 241 7.98 9.92 10.74
C LYS A 241 8.24 11.38 11.10
N PHE A 242 7.81 12.30 10.26
CA PHE A 242 8.16 13.70 10.41
C PHE A 242 7.45 14.36 11.59
N VAL A 243 6.20 14.01 11.82
CA VAL A 243 5.43 14.56 12.94
C VAL A 243 5.88 13.99 14.29
N THR A 244 6.33 12.71 14.33
CA THR A 244 6.97 12.16 15.53
C THR A 244 8.28 12.88 15.85
N GLU A 245 9.13 13.15 14.86
CA GLU A 245 10.36 13.94 15.05
C GLU A 245 10.06 15.33 15.62
N TYR A 246 9.01 15.98 15.13
CA TYR A 246 8.52 17.27 15.67
C TYR A 246 7.97 17.12 17.10
N ALA A 247 7.12 16.13 17.37
CA ALA A 247 6.52 15.93 18.69
C ALA A 247 7.57 15.61 19.76
N LEU A 248 8.73 15.05 19.38
CA LEU A 248 9.89 14.83 20.26
C LEU A 248 10.83 16.02 20.36
N GLY A 249 10.51 17.18 19.75
CA GLY A 249 11.33 18.38 19.78
C GLY A 249 12.63 18.31 18.97
N ARG A 250 12.73 17.34 18.02
CA ARG A 250 13.93 17.15 17.18
C ARG A 250 13.98 18.08 15.98
N THR A 251 12.88 18.72 15.63
CA THR A 251 12.75 19.65 14.49
C THR A 251 11.69 20.70 14.78
N SER A 252 11.76 21.86 14.13
CA SER A 252 10.73 22.90 14.22
C SER A 252 9.48 22.52 13.40
N TYR A 253 8.36 23.22 13.65
CA TYR A 253 7.13 23.02 12.88
C TYR A 253 7.33 23.32 11.39
N ASP A 254 7.97 24.41 11.06
CA ASP A 254 8.19 24.82 9.67
C ASP A 254 9.10 23.84 8.91
N GLU A 255 10.12 23.33 9.60
CA GLU A 255 11.00 22.31 9.03
C GLU A 255 10.26 20.98 8.84
N MET A 256 9.50 20.55 9.83
CA MET A 256 8.65 19.34 9.75
C MET A 256 7.70 19.45 8.56
N PHE A 257 6.95 20.56 8.44
CA PHE A 257 6.00 20.78 7.36
C PHE A 257 6.68 20.72 5.99
N SER A 258 7.75 21.49 5.80
CA SER A 258 8.46 21.58 4.52
C SER A 258 9.03 20.22 4.09
N ARG A 259 9.66 19.50 5.02
CA ARG A 259 10.22 18.15 4.75
C ARG A 259 9.14 17.12 4.45
N LEU A 260 8.04 17.16 5.18
CA LEU A 260 6.91 16.26 4.98
C LEU A 260 6.24 16.51 3.63
N GLU A 261 5.98 17.77 3.29
CA GLU A 261 5.40 18.14 1.99
C GLU A 261 6.25 17.61 0.82
N ILE A 262 7.56 17.87 0.85
CA ILE A 262 8.49 17.37 -0.17
C ILE A 262 8.45 15.84 -0.25
N ALA A 263 8.44 15.16 0.91
CA ALA A 263 8.41 13.71 0.97
C ALA A 263 7.12 13.11 0.38
N ILE A 264 5.96 13.76 0.60
CA ILE A 264 4.68 13.34 0.02
C ILE A 264 4.68 13.53 -1.50
N HIS A 265 5.22 14.63 -2.02
CA HIS A 265 5.38 14.83 -3.46
C HIS A 265 6.27 13.76 -4.11
N GLN A 266 7.38 13.41 -3.46
CA GLN A 266 8.26 12.33 -3.91
C GLN A 266 7.57 10.96 -3.84
N PHE A 267 6.77 10.73 -2.80
CA PHE A 267 5.98 9.51 -2.66
C PHE A 267 4.97 9.35 -3.81
N ALA A 268 4.21 10.40 -4.12
CA ALA A 268 3.29 10.39 -5.26
C ALA A 268 4.00 10.10 -6.60
N LYS A 269 5.22 10.62 -6.79
CA LYS A 269 6.05 10.30 -7.97
C LYS A 269 6.44 8.81 -8.00
N ARG A 270 6.87 8.25 -6.84
CA ARG A 270 7.21 6.81 -6.74
C ARG A 270 6.01 5.92 -7.03
N GLN A 271 4.82 6.27 -6.54
CA GLN A 271 3.58 5.53 -6.85
C GLN A 271 3.34 5.49 -8.37
N MET A 272 3.40 6.63 -9.06
CA MET A 272 3.25 6.68 -10.51
C MET A 272 4.33 5.88 -11.26
N THR A 273 5.56 5.90 -10.78
CA THR A 273 6.65 5.08 -11.35
C THR A 273 6.35 3.58 -11.22
N TRP A 274 5.79 3.17 -10.08
CA TRP A 274 5.37 1.78 -9.87
C TRP A 274 4.25 1.38 -10.83
N PHE A 275 3.20 2.18 -10.96
CA PHE A 275 2.06 1.89 -11.83
C PHE A 275 2.49 1.79 -13.30
N ARG A 276 3.34 2.70 -13.78
CA ARG A 276 3.96 2.57 -15.11
C ARG A 276 4.83 1.31 -15.23
N GLY A 277 5.44 0.87 -14.15
CA GLY A 277 6.14 -0.40 -14.06
C GLY A 277 5.19 -1.60 -14.23
N MET A 278 4.00 -1.55 -13.62
CA MET A 278 2.96 -2.58 -13.80
C MET A 278 2.52 -2.68 -15.27
N GLU A 279 2.34 -1.55 -15.96
CA GLU A 279 2.03 -1.52 -17.40
C GLU A 279 3.14 -2.16 -18.23
N ARG A 280 4.42 -1.79 -17.99
CA ARG A 280 5.56 -2.41 -18.68
C ARG A 280 5.67 -3.92 -18.43
N ARG A 281 5.17 -4.41 -17.29
CA ARG A 281 5.09 -5.84 -16.95
C ARG A 281 3.80 -6.50 -17.48
N GLY A 282 3.02 -5.81 -18.33
CA GLY A 282 1.89 -6.38 -19.06
C GLY A 282 0.52 -6.26 -18.38
N LEU A 283 0.36 -5.43 -17.35
CA LEU A 283 -0.96 -5.09 -16.82
C LEU A 283 -1.54 -3.89 -17.61
N THR A 284 -2.77 -3.98 -18.05
CA THR A 284 -3.46 -2.88 -18.72
C THR A 284 -4.13 -2.00 -17.67
N ILE A 285 -3.76 -0.71 -17.62
CA ILE A 285 -4.36 0.28 -16.71
C ILE A 285 -5.09 1.32 -17.56
N HIS A 286 -6.40 1.47 -17.33
CA HIS A 286 -7.22 2.49 -17.98
C HIS A 286 -7.20 3.76 -17.12
N TRP A 287 -6.54 4.81 -17.61
CA TRP A 287 -6.37 6.06 -16.87
C TRP A 287 -7.58 6.98 -17.05
N ILE A 288 -8.19 7.36 -15.92
CA ILE A 288 -9.36 8.26 -15.85
C ILE A 288 -8.91 9.60 -15.24
N ASP A 289 -9.26 10.69 -15.93
CA ASP A 289 -9.06 12.04 -15.40
C ASP A 289 -10.11 12.34 -14.33
N THR A 290 -9.66 12.50 -13.09
CA THR A 290 -10.52 12.77 -11.94
C THR A 290 -10.86 14.25 -11.74
N GLN A 291 -10.53 15.12 -12.68
CA GLN A 291 -11.03 16.49 -12.72
C GLN A 291 -12.40 16.58 -13.44
N ARG A 292 -12.76 15.55 -14.19
CA ARG A 292 -14.06 15.45 -14.84
C ARG A 292 -15.18 15.22 -13.82
N PRO A 293 -16.44 15.54 -14.15
CA PRO A 293 -17.60 15.25 -13.30
C PRO A 293 -17.67 13.76 -12.91
N MET A 294 -18.03 13.46 -11.65
CA MET A 294 -18.08 12.09 -11.14
C MET A 294 -18.96 11.18 -12.01
N ALA A 295 -20.10 11.68 -12.48
CA ALA A 295 -21.01 10.89 -13.33
C ALA A 295 -20.33 10.43 -14.65
N GLU A 296 -19.46 11.25 -15.25
CA GLU A 296 -18.71 10.87 -16.43
C GLU A 296 -17.62 9.85 -16.13
N GLN A 297 -16.91 10.01 -15.01
CA GLN A 297 -15.92 9.04 -14.57
C GLN A 297 -16.56 7.66 -14.34
N VAL A 298 -17.69 7.59 -13.65
CA VAL A 298 -18.45 6.37 -13.41
C VAL A 298 -18.92 5.74 -14.72
N ALA A 299 -19.55 6.53 -15.61
CA ALA A 299 -20.02 6.04 -16.90
C ALA A 299 -18.90 5.44 -17.76
N GLU A 300 -17.69 6.03 -17.70
CA GLU A 300 -16.54 5.51 -18.42
C GLU A 300 -16.05 4.18 -17.83
N VAL A 301 -15.96 4.08 -16.51
CA VAL A 301 -15.57 2.82 -15.85
C VAL A 301 -16.57 1.70 -16.14
N LEU A 302 -17.87 1.98 -16.07
CA LEU A 302 -18.91 0.98 -16.37
C LEU A 302 -18.83 0.47 -17.82
N ARG A 303 -18.49 1.32 -18.77
CA ARG A 303 -18.24 0.89 -20.17
C ARG A 303 -17.02 0.00 -20.33
N LEU A 304 -15.96 0.22 -19.52
CA LEU A 304 -14.75 -0.61 -19.53
C LEU A 304 -14.96 -1.97 -18.86
N MET A 305 -16.01 -2.11 -18.05
CA MET A 305 -16.37 -3.36 -17.39
C MET A 305 -17.37 -4.21 -18.19
N ALA A 306 -18.08 -3.61 -19.15
CA ALA A 306 -19.03 -4.29 -20.03
C ALA A 306 -18.34 -5.15 -21.09
#